data_57863101d10e98508697af98e620d6d3
#
_entry.id   57863101d10e98508697af98e620d6d3
#
_cell.length_a   1.000
_cell.length_b   1.000
_cell.length_c   1.000
_cell.angle_alpha   90.00
_cell.angle_beta   90.00
_cell.angle_gamma   90.00
#
_symmetry.space_group_name_H-M   'P 1'
#
loop_
_entity.id
_entity.type
_entity.pdbx_description
1 polymer ?
#
loop_
_entity_poly.entity_id
_entity_poly.type
_entity_poly.pdbx_seq_one_letter_code
_entity_poly.pdbx_strand_id
1 'polypeptide(L)' 'MKYTVIIEKGRESGYVAYCPALKGCVSQGDDKEKTMSNIKEAIEAYIEVLVEDGLSVPTEVGRETVEIEISGT' A
#
# COMPACT_ATOMS: atom_id res chain seq x y z
N MET A 1 6.92 -8.92 9.22
CA MET A 1 5.65 -8.23 9.01
C MET A 1 5.34 -8.15 7.52
N LYS A 2 4.16 -8.55 7.14
CA LYS A 2 3.77 -8.58 5.72
C LYS A 2 2.62 -7.64 5.44
N TYR A 3 2.71 -6.94 4.32
CA TYR A 3 1.64 -6.07 3.84
C TYR A 3 1.38 -6.32 2.37
N THR A 4 0.13 -6.27 2.01
CA THR A 4 -0.28 -6.33 0.61
C THR A 4 -0.11 -4.95 0.00
N VAL A 5 0.50 -4.92 -1.17
CA VAL A 5 0.69 -3.70 -1.95
C VAL A 5 -0.01 -3.88 -3.30
N ILE A 6 -0.76 -2.88 -3.70
CA ILE A 6 -1.42 -2.86 -5.00
C ILE A 6 -0.65 -1.91 -5.90
N ILE A 7 -0.29 -2.39 -7.09
CA ILE A 7 0.44 -1.60 -8.08
C ILE A 7 -0.44 -1.41 -9.30
N GLU A 8 -0.55 -0.18 -9.75
CA GLU A 8 -1.33 0.18 -10.93
C GLU A 8 -0.50 1.06 -11.84
N LYS A 9 -0.84 1.07 -13.13
CA LYS A 9 -0.22 2.00 -14.06
C LYS A 9 -0.63 3.42 -13.71
N GLY A 10 0.34 4.33 -13.77
CA GLY A 10 0.06 5.75 -13.59
C GLY A 10 -0.77 6.29 -14.76
N ARG A 11 -1.35 7.44 -14.52
CA ARG A 11 -2.24 8.08 -15.50
C ARG A 11 -1.54 8.42 -16.82
N GLU A 12 -0.38 9.01 -16.72
CA GLU A 12 0.39 9.45 -17.89
C GLU A 12 1.56 8.53 -18.16
N SER A 13 2.30 8.19 -17.12
CA SER A 13 3.45 7.31 -17.22
C SER A 13 3.77 6.74 -15.86
N GLY A 14 4.64 5.73 -15.83
CA GLY A 14 5.08 5.14 -14.58
C GLY A 14 4.02 4.29 -13.90
N TYR A 15 4.21 4.08 -12.61
CA TYR A 15 3.35 3.24 -11.78
C TYR A 15 3.07 3.90 -10.44
N VAL A 16 1.96 3.52 -9.85
CA VAL A 16 1.57 3.95 -8.53
C VAL A 16 1.35 2.71 -7.68
N ALA A 17 1.76 2.76 -6.43
CA ALA A 17 1.54 1.67 -5.48
C ALA A 17 0.94 2.20 -4.21
N TYR A 18 0.11 1.39 -3.56
CA TYR A 18 -0.44 1.77 -2.28
C TYR A 18 -0.64 0.54 -1.40
N CYS A 19 -0.68 0.78 -0.10
CA CYS A 19 -0.85 -0.26 0.90
C CYS A 19 -2.22 -0.08 1.57
N PRO A 20 -3.21 -0.92 1.26
CA PRO A 20 -4.56 -0.76 1.81
C PRO A 20 -4.63 -0.79 3.33
N ALA A 21 -3.75 -1.56 3.98
CA ALA A 21 -3.74 -1.65 5.44
C ALA A 21 -3.27 -0.37 6.12
N LEU A 22 -2.53 0.46 5.41
CA LEU A 22 -1.96 1.70 5.95
C LEU A 22 -2.58 2.89 5.21
N LYS A 23 -3.55 3.50 5.84
CA LYS A 23 -4.30 4.59 5.20
C LYS A 23 -3.39 5.73 4.76
N GLY A 24 -3.50 6.10 3.51
CA GLY A 24 -2.71 7.18 2.92
C GLY A 24 -1.29 6.79 2.53
N CYS A 25 -0.89 5.54 2.72
CA CYS A 25 0.44 5.08 2.33
C CYS A 25 0.46 4.77 0.84
N VAL A 26 1.01 5.68 0.06
CA VAL A 26 1.05 5.59 -1.39
C VAL A 26 2.41 6.07 -1.88
N SER A 27 2.86 5.51 -3.00
CA SER A 27 4.10 5.93 -3.64
C SER A 27 4.00 5.74 -5.15
N GLN A 28 5.01 6.20 -5.86
CA GLN A 28 5.06 6.10 -7.32
C GLN A 28 6.50 5.96 -7.80
N GLY A 29 6.66 5.58 -9.04
CA GLY A 29 7.96 5.45 -9.67
C GLY A 29 7.84 5.29 -11.18
N ASP A 30 8.97 5.42 -11.87
CA ASP A 30 9.00 5.34 -13.33
C ASP A 30 8.76 3.92 -13.86
N ASP A 31 9.12 2.93 -13.10
CA ASP A 31 8.91 1.52 -13.43
C ASP A 31 8.45 0.75 -12.19
N LYS A 32 8.09 -0.51 -12.38
CA LYS A 32 7.60 -1.34 -11.29
C LYS A 32 8.62 -1.52 -10.18
N GLU A 33 9.87 -1.73 -10.55
CA GLU A 33 10.95 -1.95 -9.59
C GLU A 33 11.14 -0.75 -8.67
N LYS A 34 11.20 0.43 -9.26
CA LYS A 34 11.33 1.68 -8.50
C LYS A 34 10.10 1.92 -7.63
N THR A 35 8.93 1.65 -8.18
CA THR A 35 7.68 1.82 -7.44
C THR A 35 7.63 0.89 -6.24
N MET A 36 8.05 -0.37 -6.40
CA MET A 36 8.13 -1.32 -5.30
C MET A 36 9.11 -0.86 -4.22
N SER A 37 10.28 -0.41 -4.63
CA SER A 37 11.27 0.11 -3.69
C SER A 37 10.73 1.32 -2.94
N ASN A 38 10.08 2.22 -3.65
CA ASN A 38 9.54 3.44 -3.07
C ASN A 38 8.40 3.17 -2.09
N ILE A 39 7.49 2.24 -2.43
CA ILE A 39 6.38 1.92 -1.51
C ILE A 39 6.90 1.19 -0.27
N LYS A 40 7.93 0.37 -0.42
CA LYS A 40 8.55 -0.29 0.73
C LYS A 40 9.10 0.74 1.71
N GLU A 41 9.82 1.73 1.21
CA GLU A 41 10.34 2.82 2.05
C GLU A 41 9.21 3.61 2.70
N ALA A 42 8.13 3.87 1.96
CA ALA A 42 6.98 4.59 2.48
C ALA A 42 6.31 3.81 3.61
N ILE A 43 6.19 2.49 3.47
CA ILE A 43 5.63 1.63 4.51
C ILE A 43 6.51 1.66 5.76
N GLU A 44 7.82 1.52 5.58
CA GLU A 44 8.77 1.56 6.69
C GLU A 44 8.69 2.88 7.46
N ALA A 45 8.66 3.99 6.75
CA ALA A 45 8.55 5.31 7.36
C ALA A 45 7.21 5.49 8.07
N TYR A 46 6.13 5.01 7.48
CA TYR A 46 4.80 5.08 8.06
C TYR A 46 4.75 4.35 9.40
N ILE A 47 5.27 3.13 9.43
CA ILE A 47 5.30 2.32 10.66
C ILE A 47 6.18 2.97 11.71
N GLU A 48 7.32 3.50 11.31
CA GLU A 48 8.25 4.16 12.21
C GLU A 48 7.60 5.33 12.95
N VAL A 49 6.84 6.16 12.24
CA VAL A 49 6.10 7.26 12.84
C VAL A 49 5.06 6.77 13.84
N LEU A 50 4.32 5.72 13.49
CA LEU A 50 3.32 5.14 14.39
C LEU A 50 3.97 4.63 15.68
N VAL A 51 5.08 3.93 15.55
CA VAL A 51 5.79 3.39 16.71
C VAL A 51 6.31 4.53 17.59
N GLU A 52 6.88 5.55 17.01
CA GLU A 52 7.38 6.72 17.74
C GLU A 52 6.28 7.44 18.49
N ASP A 53 5.11 7.53 17.90
CA ASP A 53 3.95 8.19 18.52
C ASP A 53 3.19 7.29 19.51
N GLY A 54 3.65 6.05 19.70
CA GLY A 54 2.99 5.10 20.58
C GLY A 54 1.65 4.61 20.08
N LEU A 55 1.40 4.71 18.80
CA LEU A 55 0.16 4.29 18.18
C LEU A 55 0.21 2.83 17.75
N SER A 56 -0.95 2.20 17.64
CA SER A 56 -1.04 0.83 17.14
C SER A 56 -0.68 0.76 15.67
N VAL A 57 0.11 -0.25 15.31
CA VAL A 57 0.46 -0.49 13.91
C VAL A 57 -0.60 -1.40 13.28
N PRO A 58 -1.33 -0.92 12.26
CA PRO A 58 -2.32 -1.76 11.58
C PRO A 58 -1.62 -2.97 10.95
N THR A 59 -2.28 -4.12 11.00
CA THR A 59 -1.79 -5.34 10.38
C THR A 59 -2.88 -5.96 9.54
N GLU A 60 -2.51 -6.93 8.71
CA GLU A 60 -3.48 -7.66 7.90
C GLU A 60 -4.03 -8.89 8.62
N VAL A 61 -3.52 -9.17 9.81
CA VAL A 61 -3.97 -10.32 10.59
C VAL A 61 -5.42 -10.12 11.03
N GLY A 62 -6.25 -11.10 10.78
CA GLY A 62 -7.67 -11.02 11.13
C GLY A 62 -8.53 -10.27 10.14
N ARG A 63 -7.95 -9.79 9.06
CA ARG A 63 -8.74 -9.12 8.02
C ARG A 63 -9.38 -10.15 7.12
N GLU A 64 -10.58 -9.84 6.68
CA GLU A 64 -11.33 -10.68 5.77
C GLU A 64 -11.37 -10.01 4.41
N THR A 65 -11.09 -10.78 3.37
CA THR A 65 -11.20 -10.28 2.00
C THR A 65 -12.40 -10.96 1.36
N VAL A 66 -13.33 -10.14 0.89
CA VAL A 66 -14.53 -10.64 0.24
C VAL A 66 -14.58 -10.10 -1.18
N GLU A 67 -14.71 -11.01 -2.14
CA GLU A 67 -14.91 -10.62 -3.53
C GLU A 67 -16.41 -10.52 -3.80
N ILE A 68 -16.81 -9.37 -4.33
CA ILE A 68 -18.20 -9.16 -4.70
C ILE A 68 -18.24 -8.92 -6.20
N GLU A 69 -18.95 -9.77 -6.89
CA GLU A 69 -19.15 -9.61 -8.32
C GLU A 69 -20.35 -8.71 -8.57
N ILE A 70 -20.13 -7.64 -9.31
CA ILE A 70 -21.18 -6.70 -9.67
C ILE A 70 -21.57 -6.96 -11.11
N SER A 71 -22.80 -7.39 -11.32
CA SER A 71 -23.31 -7.64 -12.67
C SER A 71 -24.13 -6.46 -13.18
N GLY A 72 -24.32 -6.40 -14.50
CA GLY A 72 -25.15 -5.38 -15.11
C GLY A 72 -24.42 -4.13 -15.58
N THR A 73 -23.14 -4.15 -15.59
CA THR A 73 -22.35 -3.02 -16.11
C THR A 73 -21.77 -3.34 -17.45
#